data_17d9cba24d6a798b7a0361ff2c789bf6
#
_entry.id   17d9cba24d6a798b7a0361ff2c789bf6
#
_cell.length_a   1.000
_cell.length_b   1.000
_cell.length_c   1.000
_cell.angle_alpha   90.00
_cell.angle_beta   90.00
_cell.angle_gamma   90.00
#
_symmetry.space_group_name_H-M   'P 1'
#
loop_
_entity.id
_entity.type
_entity.pdbx_description
1 polymer ?
#
loop_
_entity_poly.entity_id
_entity_poly.type
_entity_poly.pdbx_seq_one_letter_code
_entity_poly.pdbx_strand_id
1 'polypeptide(L)'
;MWKRLFPLLLVALPLHAQTGPDLLKPPPKLSDSAPRLTPLLAKESKDAWLAQRAALSKQWQTHLGQFPREKAPLKTEILATEDLPDFTRQRVRYQIEDGVFTDGYLLTPKRATGKLPAVVVFHQTVKTHAQQVAGVDASNPELMQGAQLTRRGYIALCPRCFIFDDGTSYSGNVALMQQRHPDWPGMTRMTWDGIRAVDFLESLPNVDRERIGGIGHSLGAKEVLYAAAFDERYKAAVFSEGGIGLRFSNWEAVWYLGPKIRQPDFALEHHQLMALIAPRAFLLLAGESADGDRSWPFIEATLPIYKLLGAEKNLGWLNHRAGHRYPPAAQEVAVTFLDAHLKR
;
A
#
# COMPACT_ATOMS: atom_id res chain seq x y z
N MET A 1 11.30 -9.43 -62.24
CA MET A 1 10.19 -8.86 -61.43
C MET A 1 10.62 -8.90 -59.97
N TRP A 2 11.12 -7.78 -59.45
CA TRP A 2 11.60 -7.65 -58.05
C TRP A 2 10.43 -7.05 -57.25
N LYS A 3 9.89 -7.80 -56.26
CA LYS A 3 8.93 -7.30 -55.28
C LYS A 3 9.71 -6.59 -54.18
N ARG A 4 9.56 -5.26 -54.09
CA ARG A 4 10.05 -4.44 -52.97
C ARG A 4 9.16 -4.70 -51.78
N LEU A 5 9.71 -5.29 -50.70
CA LEU A 5 9.13 -5.31 -49.35
C LEU A 5 9.37 -3.94 -48.73
N PHE A 6 8.31 -3.21 -48.42
CA PHE A 6 8.34 -2.05 -47.58
C PHE A 6 8.30 -2.52 -46.09
N PRO A 7 9.23 -2.05 -45.23
CA PRO A 7 9.06 -2.30 -43.83
C PRO A 7 7.94 -1.43 -43.26
N LEU A 8 6.94 -2.06 -42.63
CA LEU A 8 5.98 -1.36 -41.78
C LEU A 8 6.73 -0.78 -40.56
N LEU A 9 6.95 0.52 -40.54
CA LEU A 9 7.34 1.24 -39.33
C LEU A 9 6.14 1.24 -38.38
N LEU A 10 6.17 0.40 -37.35
CA LEU A 10 5.31 0.54 -36.20
C LEU A 10 5.75 1.81 -35.45
N VAL A 11 5.05 2.91 -35.68
CA VAL A 11 5.15 4.12 -34.87
C VAL A 11 4.49 3.77 -33.53
N ALA A 12 5.31 3.42 -32.53
CA ALA A 12 4.87 3.37 -31.15
C ALA A 12 4.51 4.80 -30.73
N LEU A 13 3.21 5.10 -30.70
CA LEU A 13 2.72 6.31 -30.06
C LEU A 13 3.16 6.29 -28.59
N PRO A 14 3.77 7.38 -28.09
CA PRO A 14 4.09 7.45 -26.67
C PRO A 14 2.78 7.34 -25.88
N LEU A 15 2.63 6.32 -25.03
CA LEU A 15 1.59 6.26 -24.04
C LEU A 15 1.78 7.49 -23.15
N HIS A 16 0.94 8.48 -23.32
CA HIS A 16 0.87 9.61 -22.41
C HIS A 16 0.47 9.06 -21.05
N ALA A 17 1.36 9.21 -20.08
CA ALA A 17 1.11 8.84 -18.70
C ALA A 17 -0.21 9.47 -18.23
N GLN A 18 -1.22 8.65 -18.00
CA GLN A 18 -2.48 9.10 -17.41
C GLN A 18 -2.17 9.48 -15.95
N THR A 19 -2.03 10.76 -15.69
CA THR A 19 -1.76 11.31 -14.35
C THR A 19 -2.98 12.09 -13.87
N GLY A 20 -3.48 11.72 -12.68
CA GLY A 20 -4.42 12.50 -11.91
C GLY A 20 -5.86 12.56 -12.45
N PRO A 21 -6.27 13.59 -13.20
CA PRO A 21 -7.69 13.83 -13.51
C PRO A 21 -8.39 12.67 -14.24
N ASP A 22 -7.65 11.92 -15.06
CA ASP A 22 -8.19 10.77 -15.78
C ASP A 22 -8.48 9.56 -14.90
N LEU A 23 -7.91 9.53 -13.69
CA LEU A 23 -8.15 8.48 -12.68
C LEU A 23 -9.28 8.83 -11.71
N LEU A 24 -9.97 9.96 -11.85
CA LEU A 24 -11.08 10.38 -10.99
C LEU A 24 -12.42 10.38 -11.76
N LYS A 25 -12.69 9.30 -12.48
CA LYS A 25 -13.97 9.15 -13.22
C LYS A 25 -14.97 8.36 -12.38
N PRO A 26 -16.10 9.00 -11.96
CA PRO A 26 -17.14 8.29 -11.22
C PRO A 26 -17.72 7.13 -12.07
N PRO A 27 -18.19 6.05 -11.43
CA PRO A 27 -18.91 5.01 -12.12
C PRO A 27 -20.21 5.56 -12.70
N PRO A 28 -20.73 4.99 -13.81
CA PRO A 28 -21.95 5.46 -14.48
C PRO A 28 -23.19 5.45 -13.58
N LYS A 29 -23.23 4.52 -12.64
CA LYS A 29 -24.31 4.38 -11.66
C LYS A 29 -23.76 3.75 -10.37
N LEU A 30 -24.02 4.39 -9.25
CA LEU A 30 -23.81 3.79 -7.95
C LEU A 30 -25.01 2.89 -7.57
N SER A 31 -24.72 1.78 -6.89
CA SER A 31 -25.76 0.96 -6.28
C SER A 31 -26.46 1.74 -5.15
N ASP A 32 -27.75 1.53 -4.96
CA ASP A 32 -28.52 2.07 -3.82
C ASP A 32 -27.96 1.59 -2.48
N SER A 33 -27.21 0.47 -2.48
CA SER A 33 -26.49 -0.08 -1.33
C SER A 33 -25.09 0.51 -1.12
N ALA A 34 -24.66 1.49 -1.93
CA ALA A 34 -23.38 2.17 -1.73
C ALA A 34 -23.35 2.86 -0.36
N PRO A 35 -22.22 2.80 0.38
CA PRO A 35 -22.16 3.39 1.71
C PRO A 35 -22.33 4.90 1.67
N ARG A 36 -23.11 5.42 2.62
CA ARG A 36 -23.21 6.85 2.87
C ARG A 36 -22.18 7.23 3.92
N LEU A 37 -21.17 7.98 3.53
CA LEU A 37 -20.09 8.38 4.42
C LEU A 37 -20.35 9.77 5.01
N THR A 38 -19.97 9.95 6.27
CA THR A 38 -20.05 11.28 6.91
C THR A 38 -19.00 12.19 6.25
N PRO A 39 -19.40 13.39 5.79
CA PRO A 39 -18.46 14.37 5.25
C PRO A 39 -17.34 14.70 6.25
N LEU A 40 -16.11 14.77 5.76
CA LEU A 40 -14.94 15.07 6.60
C LEU A 40 -14.77 16.56 6.88
N LEU A 41 -15.36 17.43 6.08
CA LEU A 41 -15.28 18.88 6.25
C LEU A 41 -16.62 19.44 6.69
N ALA A 42 -16.65 19.98 7.89
CA ALA A 42 -17.75 20.84 8.34
C ALA A 42 -17.60 22.29 7.81
N LYS A 43 -16.36 22.72 7.51
CA LYS A 43 -16.00 24.03 6.95
C LYS A 43 -14.81 23.88 6.00
N GLU A 44 -14.83 24.54 4.85
CA GLU A 44 -13.75 24.56 3.86
C GLU A 44 -12.62 25.51 4.30
N SER A 45 -11.87 25.12 5.33
CA SER A 45 -10.74 25.87 5.88
C SER A 45 -9.59 24.92 6.19
N LYS A 46 -8.36 25.30 5.78
CA LYS A 46 -7.15 24.51 6.06
C LYS A 46 -6.91 24.35 7.56
N ASP A 47 -7.11 25.38 8.35
CA ASP A 47 -6.92 25.34 9.81
C ASP A 47 -7.95 24.42 10.48
N ALA A 48 -9.21 24.48 10.04
CA ALA A 48 -10.24 23.58 10.51
C ALA A 48 -9.89 22.12 10.14
N TRP A 49 -9.39 21.88 8.94
CA TRP A 49 -8.93 20.56 8.53
C TRP A 49 -7.74 20.06 9.37
N LEU A 50 -6.73 20.90 9.63
CA LEU A 50 -5.57 20.51 10.44
C LEU A 50 -5.97 20.09 11.85
N ALA A 51 -6.87 20.83 12.48
CA ALA A 51 -7.43 20.48 13.78
C ALA A 51 -8.20 19.15 13.75
N GLN A 52 -9.04 18.97 12.73
CA GLN A 52 -9.81 17.73 12.54
C GLN A 52 -8.92 16.54 12.21
N ARG A 53 -7.87 16.71 11.38
CA ARG A 53 -6.87 15.70 11.06
C ARG A 53 -6.20 15.15 12.33
N ALA A 54 -5.79 16.03 13.23
CA ALA A 54 -5.21 15.64 14.52
C ALA A 54 -6.19 14.84 15.38
N ALA A 55 -7.46 15.27 15.44
CA ALA A 55 -8.51 14.56 16.16
C ALA A 55 -8.79 13.17 15.57
N LEU A 56 -8.89 13.04 14.25
CA LEU A 56 -9.08 11.77 13.55
C LEU A 56 -7.91 10.82 13.78
N SER A 57 -6.67 11.31 13.67
CA SER A 57 -5.47 10.51 13.95
C SER A 57 -5.50 9.97 15.37
N LYS A 58 -5.86 10.81 16.36
CA LYS A 58 -5.99 10.40 17.76
C LYS A 58 -7.09 9.36 17.96
N GLN A 59 -8.25 9.51 17.32
CA GLN A 59 -9.35 8.54 17.40
C GLN A 59 -8.93 7.17 16.87
N TRP A 60 -8.28 7.13 15.72
CA TRP A 60 -7.73 5.89 15.19
C TRP A 60 -6.66 5.28 16.08
N GLN A 61 -5.73 6.07 16.64
CA GLN A 61 -4.72 5.60 17.59
C GLN A 61 -5.35 5.07 18.89
N THR A 62 -6.48 5.62 19.33
CA THR A 62 -7.23 5.09 20.48
C THR A 62 -7.76 3.69 20.20
N HIS A 63 -8.18 3.41 18.96
CA HIS A 63 -8.62 2.08 18.55
C HIS A 63 -7.46 1.11 18.31
N LEU A 64 -6.39 1.58 17.67
CA LEU A 64 -5.21 0.77 17.34
C LEU A 64 -4.29 0.51 18.54
N GLY A 65 -4.32 1.35 19.56
CA GLY A 65 -3.31 1.39 20.60
C GLY A 65 -2.12 2.28 20.22
N GLN A 66 -1.22 2.49 21.17
CA GLN A 66 -0.06 3.38 20.98
C GLN A 66 1.10 2.63 20.33
N PHE A 67 1.70 3.21 19.30
CA PHE A 67 2.96 2.70 18.74
C PHE A 67 4.11 2.92 19.74
N PRO A 68 5.17 2.10 19.70
CA PRO A 68 6.36 2.29 20.51
C PRO A 68 6.96 3.69 20.29
N ARG A 69 7.24 4.41 21.37
CA ARG A 69 7.86 5.75 21.31
C ARG A 69 9.31 5.67 20.84
N GLU A 70 10.01 4.67 21.31
CA GLU A 70 11.41 4.42 20.96
C GLU A 70 11.49 3.29 19.94
N LYS A 71 12.27 3.52 18.90
CA LYS A 71 12.52 2.54 17.86
C LYS A 71 13.75 1.72 18.20
N ALA A 72 13.59 0.41 18.32
CA ALA A 72 14.72 -0.50 18.49
C ALA A 72 15.70 -0.39 17.32
N PRO A 73 17.01 -0.57 17.53
CA PRO A 73 17.98 -0.68 16.44
C PRO A 73 17.57 -1.77 15.44
N LEU A 74 17.74 -1.54 14.15
CA LEU A 74 17.27 -2.47 13.10
C LEU A 74 17.99 -3.83 13.13
N LYS A 75 19.24 -3.89 13.56
CA LYS A 75 20.06 -5.14 13.61
C LYS A 75 19.88 -5.96 12.33
N THR A 76 20.07 -5.30 11.18
CA THR A 76 19.84 -5.89 9.86
C THR A 76 20.83 -7.02 9.56
N GLU A 77 20.32 -8.15 9.04
CA GLU A 77 21.07 -9.30 8.58
C GLU A 77 20.71 -9.64 7.13
N ILE A 78 21.71 -9.98 6.31
CA ILE A 78 21.49 -10.55 4.98
C ILE A 78 21.63 -12.07 5.12
N LEU A 79 20.51 -12.78 4.92
CA LEU A 79 20.43 -14.23 5.10
C LEU A 79 20.82 -15.00 3.83
N ALA A 80 20.56 -14.43 2.65
CA ALA A 80 20.91 -15.01 1.36
C ALA A 80 20.95 -13.90 0.29
N THR A 81 21.71 -14.14 -0.77
CA THR A 81 21.80 -13.23 -1.92
C THR A 81 21.71 -14.05 -3.21
N GLU A 82 20.84 -13.61 -4.11
CA GLU A 82 20.71 -14.15 -5.47
C GLU A 82 20.99 -13.03 -6.47
N ASP A 83 21.85 -13.34 -7.43
CA ASP A 83 22.22 -12.43 -8.50
C ASP A 83 21.42 -12.75 -9.78
N LEU A 84 20.33 -12.02 -10.02
CA LEU A 84 19.45 -12.19 -11.16
C LEU A 84 19.86 -11.24 -12.32
N PRO A 85 19.44 -11.48 -13.56
CA PRO A 85 19.88 -10.66 -14.71
C PRO A 85 19.61 -9.16 -14.53
N ASP A 86 18.45 -8.77 -13.99
CA ASP A 86 18.00 -7.38 -13.92
C ASP A 86 18.24 -6.74 -12.54
N PHE A 87 18.29 -7.54 -11.49
CA PHE A 87 18.39 -7.07 -10.10
C PHE A 87 19.06 -8.11 -9.19
N THR A 88 19.54 -7.63 -8.06
CA THR A 88 19.96 -8.49 -6.95
C THR A 88 18.78 -8.66 -5.99
N ARG A 89 18.52 -9.90 -5.57
CA ARG A 89 17.49 -10.22 -4.56
C ARG A 89 18.17 -10.76 -3.31
N GLN A 90 17.94 -10.11 -2.18
CA GLN A 90 18.47 -10.50 -0.89
C GLN A 90 17.35 -10.91 0.05
N ARG A 91 17.45 -12.08 0.68
CA ARG A 91 16.62 -12.36 1.85
C ARG A 91 17.24 -11.64 3.02
N VAL A 92 16.45 -10.78 3.67
CA VAL A 92 16.88 -9.91 4.77
C VAL A 92 16.05 -10.19 6.02
N ARG A 93 16.67 -9.95 7.18
CA ARG A 93 16.01 -9.97 8.48
C ARG A 93 16.35 -8.67 9.20
N TYR A 94 15.38 -8.08 9.88
CA TYR A 94 15.61 -6.86 10.67
C TYR A 94 14.71 -6.81 11.89
N GLN A 95 15.17 -6.11 12.92
CA GLN A 95 14.47 -5.96 14.19
C GLN A 95 13.42 -4.85 14.07
N ILE A 96 12.19 -5.17 14.49
CA ILE A 96 11.06 -4.22 14.49
C ILE A 96 10.75 -3.67 15.90
N GLU A 97 10.94 -4.49 16.91
CA GLU A 97 10.92 -4.16 18.34
C GLU A 97 12.07 -4.87 19.04
N ASP A 98 12.39 -4.51 20.26
CA ASP A 98 13.48 -5.19 20.96
C ASP A 98 13.22 -6.69 21.09
N GLY A 99 14.13 -7.48 20.53
CA GLY A 99 14.05 -8.94 20.46
C GLY A 99 12.99 -9.48 19.48
N VAL A 100 12.25 -8.64 18.72
CA VAL A 100 11.28 -9.08 17.72
C VAL A 100 11.78 -8.75 16.33
N PHE A 101 11.86 -9.75 15.47
CA PHE A 101 12.37 -9.65 14.12
C PHE A 101 11.29 -9.98 13.11
N THR A 102 11.42 -9.40 11.92
CA THR A 102 10.74 -9.82 10.69
C THR A 102 11.77 -10.16 9.63
N ASP A 103 11.37 -10.94 8.63
CA ASP A 103 12.17 -11.19 7.43
C ASP A 103 11.41 -10.76 6.18
N GLY A 104 12.10 -10.75 5.06
CA GLY A 104 11.53 -10.39 3.77
C GLY A 104 12.59 -10.42 2.68
N TYR A 105 12.27 -9.77 1.58
CA TYR A 105 13.18 -9.67 0.43
C TYR A 105 13.46 -8.22 0.08
N LEU A 106 14.74 -7.88 -0.07
CA LEU A 106 15.21 -6.63 -0.65
C LEU A 106 15.63 -6.88 -2.09
N LEU A 107 15.04 -6.16 -3.03
CA LEU A 107 15.37 -6.22 -4.45
C LEU A 107 16.01 -4.89 -4.86
N THR A 108 17.21 -4.96 -5.45
CA THR A 108 17.96 -3.77 -5.88
C THR A 108 18.29 -3.87 -7.36
N PRO A 109 17.87 -2.89 -8.19
CA PRO A 109 18.15 -2.90 -9.63
C PRO A 109 19.65 -2.75 -9.92
N LYS A 110 20.17 -3.51 -10.91
CA LYS A 110 21.60 -3.51 -11.25
C LYS A 110 22.05 -2.31 -12.07
N ARG A 111 21.17 -1.72 -12.88
CA ARG A 111 21.52 -0.69 -13.88
C ARG A 111 21.25 0.73 -13.43
N ALA A 112 21.08 0.96 -12.16
CA ALA A 112 20.75 2.26 -11.64
C ALA A 112 21.96 2.90 -10.93
N THR A 113 22.14 4.21 -11.09
CA THR A 113 23.19 4.99 -10.46
C THR A 113 22.60 6.04 -9.54
N GLY A 114 23.31 6.39 -8.46
CA GLY A 114 22.86 7.37 -7.50
C GLY A 114 21.77 6.85 -6.55
N LYS A 115 21.03 7.78 -5.94
CA LYS A 115 19.93 7.44 -5.04
C LYS A 115 18.66 7.14 -5.83
N LEU A 116 18.00 6.05 -5.48
CA LEU A 116 16.83 5.52 -6.16
C LEU A 116 15.56 5.72 -5.34
N PRO A 117 14.39 5.85 -6.01
CA PRO A 117 13.11 5.73 -5.33
C PRO A 117 12.96 4.31 -4.79
N ALA A 118 12.24 4.18 -3.67
CA ALA A 118 12.02 2.89 -3.04
C ALA A 118 10.54 2.65 -2.75
N VAL A 119 10.15 1.38 -2.68
CA VAL A 119 8.78 0.98 -2.36
C VAL A 119 8.77 -0.16 -1.35
N VAL A 120 7.86 -0.08 -0.38
CA VAL A 120 7.47 -1.23 0.43
C VAL A 120 6.36 -1.96 -0.31
N VAL A 121 6.54 -3.25 -0.58
CA VAL A 121 5.59 -4.08 -1.32
C VAL A 121 5.00 -5.12 -0.37
N PHE A 122 3.79 -4.85 0.08
CA PHE A 122 3.06 -5.72 0.99
C PHE A 122 2.37 -6.84 0.21
N HIS A 123 2.58 -8.10 0.65
CA HIS A 123 2.08 -9.25 -0.07
C HIS A 123 0.61 -9.54 0.24
N GLN A 124 -0.06 -10.21 -0.68
CA GLN A 124 -1.42 -10.75 -0.49
C GLN A 124 -1.42 -12.01 0.37
N THR A 125 -2.62 -12.50 0.73
CA THR A 125 -2.80 -13.75 1.46
C THR A 125 -2.48 -14.95 0.56
N VAL A 126 -1.25 -15.44 0.61
CA VAL A 126 -0.76 -16.62 -0.11
C VAL A 126 0.20 -17.42 0.76
N LYS A 127 0.30 -18.74 0.54
CA LYS A 127 1.20 -19.61 1.32
C LYS A 127 2.66 -19.22 1.24
N THR A 128 3.08 -18.69 0.11
CA THR A 128 4.46 -18.27 -0.16
C THR A 128 4.74 -16.84 0.28
N HIS A 129 3.74 -16.12 0.82
CA HIS A 129 3.81 -14.77 1.38
C HIS A 129 4.75 -13.82 0.58
N ALA A 130 5.76 -13.22 1.20
CA ALA A 130 6.70 -12.29 0.56
C ALA A 130 7.48 -12.88 -0.63
N GLN A 131 7.62 -14.22 -0.74
CA GLN A 131 8.28 -14.88 -1.87
C GLN A 131 7.57 -14.59 -3.20
N GLN A 132 6.22 -14.49 -3.20
CA GLN A 132 5.48 -14.23 -4.43
C GLN A 132 5.71 -12.81 -4.93
N VAL A 133 5.54 -11.79 -4.11
CA VAL A 133 5.77 -10.40 -4.54
C VAL A 133 7.23 -10.14 -4.89
N ALA A 134 8.16 -10.85 -4.27
CA ALA A 134 9.59 -10.79 -4.58
C ALA A 134 10.00 -11.59 -5.84
N GLY A 135 9.07 -12.35 -6.45
CA GLY A 135 9.33 -13.16 -7.63
C GLY A 135 10.20 -14.40 -7.38
N VAL A 136 10.23 -14.91 -6.13
CA VAL A 136 10.78 -16.24 -5.80
C VAL A 136 9.76 -17.30 -6.18
N ASP A 137 8.50 -17.11 -5.78
CA ASP A 137 7.38 -17.89 -6.28
C ASP A 137 6.82 -17.20 -7.53
N ALA A 138 7.04 -17.82 -8.68
CA ALA A 138 6.58 -17.34 -9.98
C ALA A 138 5.24 -17.95 -10.43
N SER A 139 4.51 -18.63 -9.54
CA SER A 139 3.25 -19.30 -9.86
C SER A 139 2.17 -18.36 -10.36
N ASN A 140 2.18 -17.10 -9.91
CA ASN A 140 1.30 -16.04 -10.42
C ASN A 140 2.08 -14.75 -10.75
N PRO A 141 2.49 -14.56 -12.02
CA PRO A 141 3.23 -13.39 -12.45
C PRO A 141 2.54 -12.05 -12.21
N GLU A 142 1.20 -12.01 -12.18
CA GLU A 142 0.44 -10.78 -11.89
C GLU A 142 0.75 -10.23 -10.49
N LEU A 143 1.12 -11.08 -9.56
CA LEU A 143 1.35 -10.73 -8.16
C LEU A 143 2.84 -10.54 -7.79
N MET A 144 3.74 -10.53 -8.77
CA MET A 144 5.18 -10.30 -8.56
C MET A 144 5.53 -8.80 -8.53
N GLN A 145 4.78 -8.01 -7.78
CA GLN A 145 4.82 -6.54 -7.77
C GLN A 145 6.22 -5.99 -7.44
N GLY A 146 6.92 -6.57 -6.47
CA GLY A 146 8.28 -6.16 -6.10
C GLY A 146 9.27 -6.37 -7.24
N ALA A 147 9.26 -7.54 -7.86
CA ALA A 147 10.12 -7.83 -9.01
C ALA A 147 9.79 -6.94 -10.22
N GLN A 148 8.50 -6.65 -10.46
CA GLN A 148 8.06 -5.76 -11.55
C GLN A 148 8.56 -4.32 -11.32
N LEU A 149 8.38 -3.77 -10.11
CA LEU A 149 8.82 -2.42 -9.77
C LEU A 149 10.35 -2.29 -9.77
N THR A 150 11.06 -3.36 -9.36
CA THR A 150 12.52 -3.34 -9.39
C THR A 150 13.05 -3.28 -10.83
N ARG A 151 12.44 -3.98 -11.77
CA ARG A 151 12.77 -3.84 -13.21
C ARG A 151 12.47 -2.45 -13.77
N ARG A 152 11.58 -1.71 -13.12
CA ARG A 152 11.29 -0.29 -13.43
C ARG A 152 12.21 0.69 -12.68
N GLY A 153 13.23 0.21 -11.94
CA GLY A 153 14.25 1.05 -11.30
C GLY A 153 13.94 1.45 -9.86
N TYR A 154 13.02 0.80 -9.18
CA TYR A 154 12.78 0.96 -7.74
C TYR A 154 13.62 -0.01 -6.92
N ILE A 155 14.08 0.42 -5.75
CA ILE A 155 14.44 -0.51 -4.70
C ILE A 155 13.14 -0.99 -4.06
N ALA A 156 12.92 -2.31 -3.99
CA ALA A 156 11.71 -2.88 -3.42
C ALA A 156 12.05 -3.68 -2.16
N LEU A 157 11.40 -3.33 -1.03
CA LEU A 157 11.39 -4.15 0.18
C LEU A 157 10.05 -4.88 0.25
N CYS A 158 10.09 -6.20 0.30
CA CYS A 158 8.95 -7.09 0.39
C CYS A 158 8.94 -7.77 1.77
N PRO A 159 8.41 -7.14 2.83
CA PRO A 159 8.39 -7.73 4.16
C PRO A 159 7.37 -8.87 4.25
N ARG A 160 7.62 -9.83 5.13
CA ARG A 160 6.63 -10.84 5.50
C ARG A 160 5.67 -10.25 6.54
N CYS A 161 4.38 -10.41 6.32
CA CYS A 161 3.36 -10.05 7.30
C CYS A 161 3.41 -11.02 8.50
N PHE A 162 3.37 -10.50 9.71
CA PHE A 162 3.52 -11.27 10.95
C PHE A 162 2.50 -12.40 11.13
N ILE A 163 1.32 -12.31 10.51
CA ILE A 163 0.33 -13.40 10.59
C ILE A 163 0.78 -14.68 9.88
N PHE A 164 1.86 -14.61 9.10
CA PHE A 164 2.51 -15.75 8.46
C PHE A 164 3.77 -16.22 9.21
N ASP A 165 4.01 -15.75 10.43
CA ASP A 165 5.10 -16.25 11.25
C ASP A 165 4.92 -17.74 11.53
N ASP A 166 6.07 -18.46 11.56
CA ASP A 166 6.07 -19.90 11.57
C ASP A 166 5.46 -20.50 12.86
N GLY A 167 4.74 -21.61 12.70
CA GLY A 167 4.34 -22.50 13.79
C GLY A 167 2.97 -22.26 14.40
N THR A 168 2.17 -21.29 13.91
CA THR A 168 0.82 -21.05 14.45
C THR A 168 -0.15 -20.56 13.38
N SER A 169 -1.43 -20.41 13.75
CA SER A 169 -2.46 -19.81 12.90
C SER A 169 -2.39 -18.28 12.92
N TYR A 170 -3.11 -17.61 12.02
CA TYR A 170 -3.19 -16.14 12.02
C TYR A 170 -3.62 -15.58 13.39
N SER A 171 -4.66 -16.17 13.99
CA SER A 171 -5.12 -15.79 15.33
C SER A 171 -4.11 -16.17 16.42
N GLY A 172 -3.36 -17.24 16.26
CA GLY A 172 -2.29 -17.65 17.15
C GLY A 172 -1.14 -16.63 17.13
N ASN A 173 -0.74 -16.14 15.95
CA ASN A 173 0.27 -15.08 15.84
C ASN A 173 -0.19 -13.77 16.47
N VAL A 174 -1.49 -13.42 16.35
CA VAL A 174 -2.07 -12.30 17.08
C VAL A 174 -2.00 -12.51 18.59
N ALA A 175 -2.36 -13.70 19.09
CA ALA A 175 -2.29 -14.00 20.52
C ALA A 175 -0.85 -13.91 21.08
N LEU A 176 0.15 -14.35 20.31
CA LEU A 176 1.57 -14.18 20.67
C LEU A 176 1.98 -12.69 20.73
N MET A 177 1.58 -11.91 19.75
CA MET A 177 1.81 -10.45 19.72
C MET A 177 1.14 -9.77 20.93
N GLN A 178 -0.07 -10.17 21.28
CA GLN A 178 -0.85 -9.60 22.40
C GLN A 178 -0.26 -9.95 23.78
N GLN A 179 0.62 -10.93 23.90
CA GLN A 179 1.38 -11.12 25.15
C GLN A 179 2.29 -9.92 25.46
N ARG A 180 2.73 -9.19 24.44
CA ARG A 180 3.54 -7.95 24.59
C ARG A 180 2.67 -6.70 24.56
N HIS A 181 1.63 -6.72 23.76
CA HIS A 181 0.74 -5.58 23.46
C HIS A 181 -0.73 -6.01 23.60
N PRO A 182 -1.26 -6.15 24.84
CA PRO A 182 -2.61 -6.71 25.06
C PRO A 182 -3.74 -5.98 24.35
N ASP A 183 -3.57 -4.66 24.14
CA ASP A 183 -4.59 -3.81 23.52
C ASP A 183 -4.48 -3.69 21.99
N TRP A 184 -3.45 -4.30 21.38
CA TRP A 184 -3.26 -4.18 19.94
C TRP A 184 -4.14 -5.15 19.16
N PRO A 185 -4.99 -4.67 18.25
CA PRO A 185 -5.47 -5.50 17.16
C PRO A 185 -4.32 -5.80 16.18
N GLY A 186 -4.47 -6.85 15.36
CA GLY A 186 -3.39 -7.25 14.45
C GLY A 186 -2.96 -6.15 13.47
N MET A 187 -3.89 -5.28 13.07
CA MET A 187 -3.59 -4.16 12.16
C MET A 187 -2.58 -3.17 12.77
N THR A 188 -2.52 -3.04 14.07
CA THR A 188 -1.51 -2.18 14.74
C THR A 188 -0.11 -2.71 14.49
N ARG A 189 0.08 -4.03 14.62
CA ARG A 189 1.35 -4.65 14.31
C ARG A 189 1.70 -4.51 12.82
N MET A 190 0.77 -4.74 11.92
CA MET A 190 0.97 -4.54 10.48
C MET A 190 1.38 -3.09 10.16
N THR A 191 0.74 -2.11 10.82
CA THR A 191 1.09 -0.70 10.66
C THR A 191 2.50 -0.41 11.15
N TRP A 192 2.84 -0.95 12.32
CA TRP A 192 4.18 -0.81 12.90
C TRP A 192 5.25 -1.45 12.01
N ASP A 193 5.00 -2.65 11.50
CA ASP A 193 5.90 -3.32 10.56
C ASP A 193 6.12 -2.48 9.28
N GLY A 194 5.08 -1.81 8.78
CA GLY A 194 5.17 -0.86 7.67
C GLY A 194 6.03 0.37 7.99
N ILE A 195 5.92 0.93 9.21
CA ILE A 195 6.77 2.03 9.69
C ILE A 195 8.23 1.57 9.77
N ARG A 196 8.49 0.38 10.31
CA ARG A 196 9.84 -0.20 10.41
C ARG A 196 10.44 -0.58 9.05
N ALA A 197 9.60 -0.94 8.09
CA ALA A 197 10.04 -1.18 6.71
C ALA A 197 10.60 0.11 6.06
N VAL A 198 10.00 1.27 6.34
CA VAL A 198 10.56 2.56 5.90
C VAL A 198 11.87 2.87 6.63
N ASP A 199 11.97 2.62 7.94
CA ASP A 199 13.23 2.78 8.67
C ASP A 199 14.36 1.93 8.04
N PHE A 200 14.03 0.69 7.63
CA PHE A 200 14.98 -0.17 6.92
C PHE A 200 15.41 0.44 5.57
N LEU A 201 14.46 0.90 4.75
CA LEU A 201 14.78 1.52 3.48
C LEU A 201 15.64 2.78 3.65
N GLU A 202 15.34 3.63 4.63
CA GLU A 202 16.12 4.84 4.93
C GLU A 202 17.55 4.55 5.44
N SER A 203 17.80 3.35 5.97
CA SER A 203 19.14 2.93 6.38
C SER A 203 20.06 2.57 5.20
N LEU A 204 19.50 2.36 4.01
CA LEU A 204 20.24 2.01 2.81
C LEU A 204 20.84 3.26 2.14
N PRO A 205 22.15 3.25 1.80
CA PRO A 205 22.84 4.43 1.26
C PRO A 205 22.33 4.85 -0.13
N ASN A 206 21.78 3.92 -0.89
CA ASN A 206 21.29 4.11 -2.26
C ASN A 206 19.78 4.41 -2.34
N VAL A 207 19.09 4.55 -1.22
CA VAL A 207 17.68 4.96 -1.19
C VAL A 207 17.57 6.49 -1.10
N ASP A 208 16.69 7.05 -1.92
CA ASP A 208 16.25 8.43 -1.76
C ASP A 208 15.08 8.50 -0.77
N ARG A 209 15.34 9.05 0.40
CA ARG A 209 14.38 9.13 1.52
C ARG A 209 13.14 9.98 1.20
N GLU A 210 13.26 10.91 0.25
CA GLU A 210 12.14 11.76 -0.19
C GLU A 210 11.28 11.07 -1.26
N ARG A 211 11.65 9.87 -1.71
CA ARG A 211 10.97 9.13 -2.78
C ARG A 211 10.63 7.69 -2.37
N ILE A 212 10.00 7.54 -1.19
CA ILE A 212 9.54 6.25 -0.67
C ILE A 212 8.03 6.14 -0.85
N GLY A 213 7.57 5.03 -1.41
CA GLY A 213 6.16 4.68 -1.55
C GLY A 213 5.82 3.31 -1.01
N GLY A 214 4.54 2.96 -1.13
CA GLY A 214 4.03 1.64 -0.76
C GLY A 214 3.00 1.13 -1.74
N ILE A 215 2.92 -0.18 -1.87
CA ILE A 215 1.92 -0.86 -2.70
C ILE A 215 1.53 -2.19 -2.06
N GLY A 216 0.28 -2.56 -2.21
CA GLY A 216 -0.20 -3.87 -1.82
C GLY A 216 -1.50 -4.27 -2.50
N HIS A 217 -1.70 -5.57 -2.63
CA HIS A 217 -2.93 -6.18 -3.14
C HIS A 217 -3.58 -7.01 -2.02
N SER A 218 -4.92 -6.98 -1.92
CA SER A 218 -5.67 -7.77 -0.94
C SER A 218 -5.25 -7.47 0.51
N LEU A 219 -4.67 -8.42 1.24
CA LEU A 219 -4.06 -8.20 2.56
C LEU A 219 -3.06 -7.03 2.54
N GLY A 220 -2.14 -7.03 1.56
CA GLY A 220 -1.12 -5.98 1.45
C GLY A 220 -1.71 -4.60 1.18
N ALA A 221 -2.88 -4.50 0.52
CA ALA A 221 -3.59 -3.24 0.38
C ALA A 221 -4.06 -2.69 1.73
N LYS A 222 -4.52 -3.57 2.62
CA LYS A 222 -4.88 -3.20 3.98
C LYS A 222 -3.68 -2.64 4.75
N GLU A 223 -2.52 -3.28 4.62
CA GLU A 223 -1.28 -2.85 5.27
C GLU A 223 -0.81 -1.49 4.76
N VAL A 224 -0.78 -1.26 3.44
CA VAL A 224 -0.31 0.00 2.87
C VAL A 224 -1.20 1.19 3.22
N LEU A 225 -2.53 0.99 3.34
CA LEU A 225 -3.45 2.05 3.76
C LEU A 225 -3.07 2.59 5.14
N TYR A 226 -2.90 1.68 6.10
CA TYR A 226 -2.57 2.05 7.48
C TYR A 226 -1.14 2.57 7.60
N ALA A 227 -0.17 1.91 6.98
CA ALA A 227 1.21 2.37 6.98
C ALA A 227 1.32 3.80 6.44
N ALA A 228 0.70 4.10 5.29
CA ALA A 228 0.73 5.43 4.71
C ALA A 228 -0.07 6.48 5.51
N ALA A 229 -1.14 6.08 6.20
CA ALA A 229 -1.91 7.01 7.04
C ALA A 229 -1.13 7.46 8.29
N PHE A 230 -0.30 6.58 8.86
CA PHE A 230 0.42 6.83 10.12
C PHE A 230 1.92 7.12 9.95
N ASP A 231 2.46 7.03 8.72
CA ASP A 231 3.84 7.40 8.43
C ASP A 231 3.92 8.33 7.20
N GLU A 232 4.24 9.59 7.44
CA GLU A 232 4.31 10.64 6.41
C GLU A 232 5.47 10.46 5.42
N ARG A 233 6.39 9.54 5.67
CA ARG A 233 7.48 9.19 4.77
C ARG A 233 7.00 8.41 3.54
N TYR A 234 5.83 7.76 3.59
CA TYR A 234 5.17 7.25 2.39
C TYR A 234 4.65 8.41 1.54
N LYS A 235 5.34 8.74 0.45
CA LYS A 235 4.95 9.85 -0.46
C LYS A 235 3.85 9.44 -1.44
N ALA A 236 3.75 8.15 -1.76
CA ALA A 236 2.71 7.57 -2.59
C ALA A 236 2.29 6.19 -2.07
N ALA A 237 1.00 5.88 -2.14
CA ALA A 237 0.45 4.59 -1.74
C ALA A 237 -0.51 4.06 -2.80
N VAL A 238 -0.38 2.77 -3.15
CA VAL A 238 -1.29 2.08 -4.08
C VAL A 238 -2.00 0.96 -3.33
N PHE A 239 -3.31 1.10 -3.22
CA PHE A 239 -4.22 0.16 -2.58
C PHE A 239 -4.99 -0.62 -3.64
N SER A 240 -4.82 -1.94 -3.71
CA SER A 240 -5.48 -2.79 -4.71
C SER A 240 -6.33 -3.88 -4.06
N GLU A 241 -7.65 -3.83 -4.29
CA GLU A 241 -8.60 -4.90 -3.90
C GLU A 241 -8.53 -5.33 -2.42
N GLY A 242 -8.30 -4.38 -1.51
CA GLY A 242 -8.23 -4.63 -0.06
C GLY A 242 -9.58 -4.60 0.65
N GLY A 243 -10.62 -4.12 -0.02
CA GLY A 243 -11.92 -3.83 0.58
C GLY A 243 -11.85 -2.55 1.41
N ILE A 244 -11.89 -1.38 0.74
CA ILE A 244 -11.72 -0.09 1.40
C ILE A 244 -12.75 0.19 2.48
N GLY A 245 -13.97 -0.30 2.35
CA GLY A 245 -14.99 -0.17 3.39
C GLY A 245 -14.85 -1.21 4.48
N LEU A 246 -15.04 -0.85 5.74
CA LEU A 246 -15.03 -1.78 6.87
C LEU A 246 -16.02 -2.95 6.73
N ARG A 247 -17.06 -2.78 5.89
CA ARG A 247 -18.06 -3.80 5.59
C ARG A 247 -17.78 -4.54 4.28
N PHE A 248 -16.70 -4.22 3.56
CA PHE A 248 -16.41 -4.80 2.24
C PHE A 248 -15.61 -6.09 2.30
N SER A 249 -14.96 -6.34 3.44
CA SER A 249 -14.10 -7.49 3.67
C SER A 249 -14.16 -7.90 5.15
N ASN A 250 -13.33 -8.84 5.54
CA ASN A 250 -13.27 -9.44 6.89
C ASN A 250 -12.47 -8.59 7.90
N TRP A 251 -12.66 -7.27 7.90
CA TRP A 251 -11.94 -6.36 8.78
C TRP A 251 -12.15 -6.63 10.29
N GLU A 252 -13.27 -7.28 10.67
CA GLU A 252 -13.55 -7.69 12.05
C GLU A 252 -12.72 -8.88 12.52
N ALA A 253 -11.97 -9.53 11.65
CA ALA A 253 -11.05 -10.59 12.05
C ALA A 253 -10.02 -10.06 13.05
N VAL A 254 -9.64 -10.87 14.03
CA VAL A 254 -8.69 -10.46 15.10
C VAL A 254 -7.31 -10.07 14.56
N TRP A 255 -6.92 -10.63 13.42
CA TRP A 255 -5.68 -10.26 12.74
C TRP A 255 -5.75 -8.95 11.95
N TYR A 256 -6.93 -8.30 11.92
CA TYR A 256 -7.08 -6.93 11.44
C TYR A 256 -7.50 -6.02 12.59
N LEU A 257 -8.77 -5.58 12.63
CA LEU A 257 -9.27 -4.60 13.60
C LEU A 257 -10.02 -5.21 14.77
N GLY A 258 -10.37 -6.50 14.66
CA GLY A 258 -11.16 -7.21 15.67
C GLY A 258 -12.66 -6.88 15.62
N PRO A 259 -13.47 -7.59 16.44
CA PRO A 259 -14.94 -7.52 16.38
C PRO A 259 -15.53 -6.17 16.83
N LYS A 260 -14.77 -5.33 17.48
CA LYS A 260 -15.19 -3.99 17.97
C LYS A 260 -15.78 -3.11 16.86
N ILE A 261 -15.27 -3.25 15.62
CA ILE A 261 -15.76 -2.48 14.46
C ILE A 261 -17.20 -2.84 14.04
N ARG A 262 -17.77 -3.90 14.60
CA ARG A 262 -19.17 -4.30 14.34
C ARG A 262 -20.15 -3.68 15.32
N GLN A 263 -19.68 -3.02 16.38
CA GLN A 263 -20.55 -2.38 17.36
C GLN A 263 -21.26 -1.17 16.75
N PRO A 264 -22.51 -0.87 17.17
CA PRO A 264 -23.31 0.23 16.57
C PRO A 264 -22.70 1.61 16.78
N ASP A 265 -21.92 1.81 17.83
CA ASP A 265 -21.25 3.05 18.20
C ASP A 265 -19.86 3.23 17.57
N PHE A 266 -19.39 2.26 16.78
CA PHE A 266 -18.12 2.40 16.08
C PHE A 266 -18.23 3.40 14.93
N ALA A 267 -17.62 4.56 15.12
CA ALA A 267 -17.78 5.73 14.24
C ALA A 267 -16.63 5.95 13.24
N LEU A 268 -15.61 5.05 13.23
CA LEU A 268 -14.47 5.19 12.31
C LEU A 268 -14.75 4.49 10.98
N GLU A 269 -14.23 5.06 9.88
CA GLU A 269 -14.28 4.46 8.55
C GLU A 269 -13.07 4.90 7.71
N HIS A 270 -12.65 4.08 6.75
CA HIS A 270 -11.37 4.23 6.07
C HIS A 270 -11.22 5.47 5.17
N HIS A 271 -12.30 6.14 4.76
CA HIS A 271 -12.20 7.46 4.11
C HIS A 271 -11.44 8.46 5.00
N GLN A 272 -11.51 8.31 6.33
CA GLN A 272 -10.73 9.11 7.27
C GLN A 272 -9.23 8.83 7.16
N LEU A 273 -8.82 7.56 7.00
CA LEU A 273 -7.41 7.21 6.78
C LEU A 273 -6.89 7.73 5.43
N MET A 274 -7.71 7.63 4.37
CA MET A 274 -7.38 8.23 3.07
C MET A 274 -7.16 9.75 3.21
N ALA A 275 -7.98 10.43 4.01
CA ALA A 275 -7.81 11.84 4.28
C ALA A 275 -6.55 12.14 5.13
N LEU A 276 -6.14 11.27 6.05
CA LEU A 276 -4.87 11.39 6.77
C LEU A 276 -3.66 11.27 5.84
N ILE A 277 -3.76 10.55 4.73
CA ILE A 277 -2.72 10.46 3.71
C ILE A 277 -2.58 11.79 2.95
N ALA A 278 -3.66 12.52 2.71
CA ALA A 278 -3.62 13.80 1.99
C ALA A 278 -2.63 14.80 2.63
N PRO A 279 -1.84 15.57 1.83
CA PRO A 279 -1.89 15.73 0.38
C PRO A 279 -1.05 14.71 -0.42
N ARG A 280 -0.45 13.70 0.24
CA ARG A 280 0.38 12.67 -0.38
C ARG A 280 -0.45 11.81 -1.33
N ALA A 281 0.21 11.14 -2.27
CA ALA A 281 -0.48 10.44 -3.34
C ALA A 281 -1.14 9.13 -2.86
N PHE A 282 -2.39 8.90 -3.26
CA PHE A 282 -3.14 7.68 -2.97
C PHE A 282 -3.92 7.22 -4.20
N LEU A 283 -3.72 5.95 -4.61
CA LEU A 283 -4.46 5.30 -5.70
C LEU A 283 -5.22 4.09 -5.17
N LEU A 284 -6.52 4.03 -5.43
CA LEU A 284 -7.37 2.87 -5.19
C LEU A 284 -7.62 2.14 -6.51
N LEU A 285 -7.20 0.89 -6.59
CA LEU A 285 -7.49 -0.03 -7.68
C LEU A 285 -8.56 -1.03 -7.23
N ALA A 286 -9.69 -1.00 -7.88
CA ALA A 286 -10.83 -1.86 -7.65
C ALA A 286 -11.03 -2.86 -8.80
N GLY A 287 -11.62 -4.02 -8.54
CA GLY A 287 -11.80 -5.08 -9.52
C GLY A 287 -13.19 -5.72 -9.57
N GLU A 288 -14.18 -5.19 -8.85
CA GLU A 288 -15.51 -5.78 -8.64
C GLU A 288 -15.48 -7.06 -7.78
N SER A 289 -14.60 -7.09 -6.77
CA SER A 289 -14.55 -8.14 -5.77
C SER A 289 -14.57 -7.54 -4.35
N ALA A 290 -13.42 -7.39 -3.69
CA ALA A 290 -13.37 -6.69 -2.41
C ALA A 290 -13.69 -5.19 -2.58
N ASP A 291 -13.23 -4.60 -3.67
CA ASP A 291 -13.52 -3.23 -4.09
C ASP A 291 -14.19 -3.22 -5.48
N GLY A 292 -14.92 -2.16 -5.77
CA GLY A 292 -15.65 -2.00 -7.02
C GLY A 292 -16.28 -0.60 -7.11
N ASP A 293 -17.32 -0.44 -7.91
CA ASP A 293 -18.06 0.83 -8.00
C ASP A 293 -18.55 1.31 -6.62
N ARG A 294 -18.83 0.39 -5.70
CA ARG A 294 -19.19 0.67 -4.30
C ARG A 294 -18.09 1.38 -3.50
N SER A 295 -16.85 1.40 -3.99
CA SER A 295 -15.72 2.09 -3.35
C SER A 295 -15.64 3.58 -3.72
N TRP A 296 -16.38 4.02 -4.75
CA TRP A 296 -16.40 5.42 -5.18
C TRP A 296 -16.77 6.41 -4.07
N PRO A 297 -17.75 6.16 -3.17
CA PRO A 297 -18.07 7.07 -2.08
C PRO A 297 -16.88 7.41 -1.18
N PHE A 298 -15.89 6.51 -1.05
CA PHE A 298 -14.66 6.77 -0.28
C PHE A 298 -13.78 7.82 -0.98
N ILE A 299 -13.68 7.75 -2.31
CA ILE A 299 -13.01 8.76 -3.12
C ILE A 299 -13.75 10.09 -3.02
N GLU A 300 -15.07 10.07 -3.21
CA GLU A 300 -15.92 11.26 -3.17
C GLU A 300 -15.87 11.97 -1.80
N ALA A 301 -15.89 11.21 -0.70
CA ALA A 301 -15.79 11.79 0.65
C ALA A 301 -14.40 12.37 0.94
N THR A 302 -13.34 11.86 0.30
CA THR A 302 -11.95 12.28 0.54
C THR A 302 -11.51 13.42 -0.41
N LEU A 303 -12.06 13.48 -1.61
CA LEU A 303 -11.70 14.44 -2.66
C LEU A 303 -11.75 15.92 -2.21
N PRO A 304 -12.73 16.38 -1.39
CA PRO A 304 -12.75 17.76 -0.88
C PRO A 304 -11.49 18.11 -0.08
N ILE A 305 -10.92 17.16 0.66
CA ILE A 305 -9.66 17.38 1.41
C ILE A 305 -8.49 17.57 0.45
N TYR A 306 -8.37 16.72 -0.57
CA TYR A 306 -7.32 16.87 -1.58
C TYR A 306 -7.45 18.20 -2.35
N LYS A 307 -8.67 18.62 -2.69
CA LYS A 307 -8.94 19.92 -3.30
C LYS A 307 -8.52 21.09 -2.40
N LEU A 308 -8.93 21.04 -1.12
CA LEU A 308 -8.58 22.05 -0.11
C LEU A 308 -7.06 22.23 0.02
N LEU A 309 -6.31 21.12 -0.10
CA LEU A 309 -4.86 21.10 0.01
C LEU A 309 -4.14 21.38 -1.34
N GLY A 310 -4.88 21.60 -2.43
CA GLY A 310 -4.32 21.81 -3.77
C GLY A 310 -3.64 20.57 -4.37
N ALA A 311 -4.08 19.39 -3.98
CA ALA A 311 -3.46 18.12 -4.30
C ALA A 311 -4.43 17.13 -4.99
N GLU A 312 -5.47 17.61 -5.67
CA GLU A 312 -6.49 16.78 -6.33
C GLU A 312 -5.89 15.70 -7.24
N LYS A 313 -4.80 16.03 -7.96
CA LYS A 313 -4.08 15.11 -8.85
C LYS A 313 -3.37 13.96 -8.13
N ASN A 314 -3.25 14.05 -6.80
CA ASN A 314 -2.61 13.03 -5.97
C ASN A 314 -3.60 11.96 -5.50
N LEU A 315 -4.91 12.12 -5.75
CA LEU A 315 -5.92 11.11 -5.51
C LEU A 315 -6.29 10.43 -6.82
N GLY A 316 -6.34 9.10 -6.83
CA GLY A 316 -6.73 8.31 -8.00
C GLY A 316 -7.64 7.14 -7.64
N TRP A 317 -8.49 6.76 -8.60
CA TRP A 317 -9.33 5.58 -8.53
C TRP A 317 -9.50 4.95 -9.91
N LEU A 318 -9.40 3.64 -9.97
CA LEU A 318 -9.66 2.86 -11.18
C LEU A 318 -10.38 1.57 -10.80
N ASN A 319 -11.50 1.28 -11.46
CA ASN A 319 -12.15 -0.03 -11.41
C ASN A 319 -11.85 -0.80 -12.68
N HIS A 320 -10.95 -1.81 -12.62
CA HIS A 320 -10.55 -2.62 -13.77
C HIS A 320 -11.52 -3.77 -14.07
N ARG A 321 -12.50 -4.04 -13.20
CA ARG A 321 -13.59 -5.04 -13.41
C ARG A 321 -13.14 -6.47 -13.69
N ALA A 322 -11.93 -6.85 -13.29
CA ALA A 322 -11.36 -8.18 -13.52
C ALA A 322 -11.43 -9.13 -12.32
N GLY A 323 -12.25 -8.80 -11.31
CA GLY A 323 -12.34 -9.57 -10.05
C GLY A 323 -11.14 -9.31 -9.15
N HIS A 324 -10.92 -10.24 -8.20
CA HIS A 324 -9.83 -10.16 -7.23
C HIS A 324 -8.46 -10.49 -7.85
N ARG A 325 -8.10 -9.73 -8.88
CA ARG A 325 -6.86 -9.88 -9.65
C ARG A 325 -6.06 -8.58 -9.65
N TYR A 326 -4.83 -8.66 -10.09
CA TYR A 326 -3.97 -7.52 -10.36
C TYR A 326 -3.48 -7.59 -11.81
N PRO A 327 -4.38 -7.37 -12.81
CA PRO A 327 -4.11 -7.60 -14.20
C PRO A 327 -3.09 -6.59 -14.77
N PRO A 328 -2.42 -6.88 -15.90
CA PRO A 328 -1.39 -6.02 -16.49
C PRO A 328 -1.82 -4.57 -16.69
N ALA A 329 -3.08 -4.31 -17.05
CA ALA A 329 -3.57 -2.94 -17.18
C ALA A 329 -3.59 -2.17 -15.85
N ALA A 330 -3.99 -2.83 -14.74
CA ALA A 330 -3.94 -2.24 -13.41
C ALA A 330 -2.50 -2.05 -12.92
N GLN A 331 -1.60 -2.99 -13.26
CA GLN A 331 -0.17 -2.89 -12.98
C GLN A 331 0.44 -1.64 -13.63
N GLU A 332 0.17 -1.41 -14.90
CA GLU A 332 0.71 -0.24 -15.63
C GLU A 332 0.18 1.07 -15.04
N VAL A 333 -1.09 1.13 -14.66
CA VAL A 333 -1.66 2.30 -13.97
C VAL A 333 -0.96 2.54 -12.62
N ALA A 334 -0.75 1.49 -11.82
CA ALA A 334 -0.05 1.61 -10.55
C ALA A 334 1.40 2.10 -10.71
N VAL A 335 2.13 1.52 -11.68
CA VAL A 335 3.52 1.92 -11.97
C VAL A 335 3.58 3.37 -12.45
N THR A 336 2.71 3.75 -13.39
CA THR A 336 2.62 5.13 -13.91
C THR A 336 2.31 6.12 -12.78
N PHE A 337 1.39 5.77 -11.89
CA PHE A 337 1.07 6.60 -10.74
C PHE A 337 2.26 6.75 -9.78
N LEU A 338 2.94 5.66 -9.44
CA LEU A 338 4.15 5.71 -8.61
C LEU A 338 5.27 6.52 -9.29
N ASP A 339 5.51 6.33 -10.60
CA ASP A 339 6.51 7.07 -11.38
C ASP A 339 6.24 8.58 -11.34
N ALA A 340 4.97 8.98 -11.48
CA ALA A 340 4.57 10.38 -11.44
C ALA A 340 4.83 11.07 -10.08
N HIS A 341 4.88 10.31 -8.99
CA HIS A 341 5.06 10.85 -7.63
C HIS A 341 6.43 10.57 -7.01
N LEU A 342 7.15 9.56 -7.50
CA LEU A 342 8.43 9.13 -6.90
C LEU A 342 9.64 9.27 -7.83
N LYS A 343 9.45 9.56 -9.14
CA LYS A 343 10.56 9.71 -10.10
C LYS A 343 10.69 11.15 -10.67
N ARG A 344 10.17 12.12 -9.96
CA ARG A 344 10.31 13.54 -10.35
C ARG A 344 11.66 14.10 -9.94
#